data_ef10507240b47826513389360ef5b4fb
#
_entry.id   ef10507240b47826513389360ef5b4fb
#
_cell.length_a   1.000
_cell.length_b   1.000
_cell.length_c   1.000
_cell.angle_alpha   90.00
_cell.angle_beta   90.00
_cell.angle_gamma   90.00
#
_symmetry.space_group_name_H-M   'P 1'
#
loop_
_entity.id
_entity.type
_entity.pdbx_description
1 polymer ?
#
loop_
_entity_poly.entity_id
_entity_poly.type
_entity_poly.pdbx_seq_one_letter_code
_entity_poly.pdbx_strand_id
1 'polypeptide(L)'
;MMAMNRRTFLAAGGAIATAVAVPKAVADWQPSQRYPDPLVRVIDPAFAKYPLNLAKVERLATGMRWTEGPVWFGDGRFLLWSDIPNDRMMRWDEETGAVSVLRRPAGYANGN
;
A
#
# COMPACT_ATOMS: atom_id res chain seq x y z
N MET A 1 -41.50 53.19 16.68
CA MET A 1 -40.68 52.10 17.31
C MET A 1 -40.97 50.82 16.57
N MET A 2 -40.11 50.51 15.54
CA MET A 2 -40.34 49.42 14.62
C MET A 2 -39.51 48.21 15.12
N ALA A 3 -40.20 47.11 15.35
CA ALA A 3 -39.56 45.85 15.81
C ALA A 3 -38.79 45.20 14.66
N MET A 4 -37.51 45.07 14.87
CA MET A 4 -36.58 44.41 13.94
C MET A 4 -36.72 42.89 14.04
N ASN A 5 -37.15 42.28 12.94
CA ASN A 5 -37.44 40.87 12.82
C ASN A 5 -36.14 40.02 12.71
N ARG A 6 -35.95 39.08 13.63
CA ARG A 6 -34.74 38.24 13.78
C ARG A 6 -34.55 37.13 12.74
N ARG A 7 -35.22 37.18 11.59
CA ARG A 7 -35.23 36.09 10.60
C ARG A 7 -34.41 36.35 9.34
N THR A 8 -33.64 37.43 9.28
CA THR A 8 -32.91 37.79 8.03
C THR A 8 -31.37 37.66 8.14
N PHE A 9 -30.84 36.86 9.05
CA PHE A 9 -29.38 36.71 9.23
C PHE A 9 -28.85 35.31 9.02
N LEU A 10 -29.52 34.50 8.19
CA LEU A 10 -29.05 33.12 7.86
C LEU A 10 -29.09 32.90 6.35
N ALA A 11 -28.38 33.71 5.59
CA ALA A 11 -28.15 33.41 4.17
C ALA A 11 -26.90 34.15 3.66
N ALA A 12 -25.71 33.72 4.00
CA ALA A 12 -24.46 33.94 3.25
C ALA A 12 -23.28 33.27 3.95
N GLY A 13 -23.27 31.97 4.03
CA GLY A 13 -22.11 31.19 4.42
C GLY A 13 -21.96 30.02 3.47
N GLY A 14 -21.74 30.29 2.19
CA GLY A 14 -21.36 29.28 1.22
C GLY A 14 -19.93 28.81 1.52
N ALA A 15 -19.78 27.70 2.22
CA ALA A 15 -18.50 27.03 2.34
C ALA A 15 -18.12 26.51 0.95
N ILE A 16 -17.17 27.17 0.28
CA ILE A 16 -16.50 26.63 -0.89
C ILE A 16 -15.62 25.49 -0.38
N ALA A 17 -16.13 24.27 -0.47
CA ALA A 17 -15.32 23.08 -0.30
C ALA A 17 -14.37 22.99 -1.50
N THR A 18 -13.16 23.50 -1.36
CA THR A 18 -12.07 23.20 -2.30
C THR A 18 -11.76 21.71 -2.17
N ALA A 19 -12.28 20.92 -3.10
CA ALA A 19 -11.87 19.54 -3.27
C ALA A 19 -10.37 19.55 -3.64
N VAL A 20 -9.52 19.22 -2.69
CA VAL A 20 -8.12 18.94 -2.94
C VAL A 20 -8.10 17.67 -3.78
N ALA A 21 -7.81 17.78 -5.06
CA ALA A 21 -7.59 16.65 -5.94
C ALA A 21 -6.35 15.90 -5.44
N VAL A 22 -6.56 14.76 -4.80
CA VAL A 22 -5.47 13.84 -4.45
C VAL A 22 -4.88 13.36 -5.78
N PRO A 23 -3.57 13.52 -6.03
CA PRO A 23 -2.98 13.07 -7.27
C PRO A 23 -3.18 11.56 -7.43
N LYS A 24 -3.74 11.16 -8.57
CA LYS A 24 -4.10 9.79 -8.96
C LYS A 24 -2.90 8.84 -9.16
N ALA A 25 -1.72 9.25 -8.77
CA ALA A 25 -0.44 8.58 -9.08
C ALA A 25 -0.22 7.21 -8.39
N VAL A 26 -1.16 6.73 -7.58
CA VAL A 26 -1.03 5.44 -6.85
C VAL A 26 -1.99 4.37 -7.39
N ALA A 27 -2.81 4.70 -8.38
CA ALA A 27 -3.98 3.89 -8.75
C ALA A 27 -3.79 2.93 -9.94
N ASP A 28 -2.67 2.98 -10.67
CA ASP A 28 -2.61 2.32 -11.99
C ASP A 28 -1.99 0.92 -12.00
N TRP A 29 -1.65 0.35 -10.82
CA TRP A 29 -1.23 -1.04 -10.83
C TRP A 29 -2.44 -1.96 -11.04
N GLN A 30 -2.35 -2.81 -12.07
CA GLN A 30 -3.32 -3.86 -12.35
C GLN A 30 -2.65 -5.22 -12.31
N PRO A 31 -3.30 -6.26 -11.78
CA PRO A 31 -2.77 -7.61 -11.83
C PRO A 31 -2.55 -8.05 -13.27
N SER A 32 -1.48 -8.78 -13.53
CA SER A 32 -1.27 -9.39 -14.85
C SER A 32 -2.38 -10.37 -15.16
N GLN A 33 -2.93 -10.25 -16.38
CA GLN A 33 -3.95 -11.16 -16.92
C GLN A 33 -3.31 -12.32 -17.70
N ARG A 34 -1.98 -12.36 -17.77
CA ARG A 34 -1.24 -13.21 -18.67
C ARG A 34 -0.01 -13.83 -17.98
N TYR A 35 0.27 -15.07 -18.31
CA TYR A 35 1.47 -15.77 -17.87
C TYR A 35 2.32 -16.18 -19.07
N PRO A 36 3.66 -16.06 -18.98
CA PRO A 36 4.40 -15.42 -17.90
C PRO A 36 4.09 -13.93 -17.80
N ASP A 37 4.17 -13.38 -16.60
CA ASP A 37 3.96 -11.95 -16.37
C ASP A 37 5.00 -11.13 -17.14
N PRO A 38 4.61 -10.17 -18.00
CA PRO A 38 5.53 -9.36 -18.78
C PRO A 38 6.47 -8.49 -17.94
N LEU A 39 6.17 -8.29 -16.65
CA LEU A 39 7.06 -7.61 -15.70
C LEU A 39 8.23 -8.51 -15.24
N VAL A 40 8.09 -9.83 -15.39
CA VAL A 40 9.15 -10.80 -15.08
C VAL A 40 9.94 -11.07 -16.34
N ARG A 41 11.16 -10.53 -16.43
CA ARG A 41 12.04 -10.66 -17.58
C ARG A 41 13.34 -11.36 -17.21
N VAL A 42 13.68 -12.41 -17.98
CA VAL A 42 14.97 -13.05 -17.88
C VAL A 42 16.00 -12.17 -18.61
N ILE A 43 16.97 -11.62 -17.87
CA ILE A 43 18.04 -10.78 -18.40
C ILE A 43 19.23 -11.65 -18.81
N ASP A 44 19.64 -12.56 -17.93
CA ASP A 44 20.73 -13.51 -18.20
C ASP A 44 20.13 -14.88 -18.59
N PRO A 45 20.52 -15.47 -19.75
CA PRO A 45 20.05 -16.78 -20.17
C PRO A 45 20.27 -17.90 -19.15
N ALA A 46 21.32 -17.80 -18.32
CA ALA A 46 21.57 -18.75 -17.24
C ALA A 46 20.45 -18.82 -16.22
N PHE A 47 19.63 -17.78 -16.10
CA PHE A 47 18.47 -17.72 -15.21
C PHE A 47 17.25 -18.49 -15.75
N ALA A 48 17.23 -18.81 -17.06
CA ALA A 48 16.11 -19.50 -17.70
C ALA A 48 15.89 -20.94 -17.17
N LYS A 49 16.87 -21.50 -16.45
CA LYS A 49 16.73 -22.80 -15.77
C LYS A 49 15.72 -22.80 -14.61
N TYR A 50 15.39 -21.63 -14.08
CA TYR A 50 14.40 -21.53 -13.01
C TYR A 50 12.99 -21.47 -13.60
N PRO A 51 12.01 -22.21 -13.05
CA PRO A 51 10.65 -22.24 -13.58
C PRO A 51 9.90 -20.96 -13.19
N LEU A 52 9.96 -19.94 -14.06
CA LEU A 52 9.28 -18.67 -13.88
C LEU A 52 7.92 -18.60 -14.61
N ASN A 53 7.47 -19.72 -15.21
CA ASN A 53 6.29 -19.72 -16.08
C ASN A 53 5.01 -19.24 -15.40
N LEU A 54 4.90 -19.42 -14.08
CA LEU A 54 3.76 -18.96 -13.27
C LEU A 54 4.11 -17.78 -12.35
N ALA A 55 5.33 -17.24 -12.47
CA ALA A 55 5.72 -16.08 -11.69
C ALA A 55 4.90 -14.85 -12.11
N LYS A 56 4.42 -14.10 -11.14
CA LYS A 56 3.68 -12.86 -11.33
C LYS A 56 4.13 -11.82 -10.31
N VAL A 57 3.91 -10.57 -10.65
CA VAL A 57 4.10 -9.45 -9.72
C VAL A 57 2.77 -9.12 -9.08
N GLU A 58 2.72 -9.14 -7.76
CA GLU A 58 1.52 -8.83 -6.98
C GLU A 58 1.79 -7.69 -6.01
N ARG A 59 0.84 -6.76 -5.92
CA ARG A 59 0.86 -5.72 -4.91
C ARG A 59 0.08 -6.20 -3.68
N LEU A 60 0.81 -6.67 -2.66
CA LEU A 60 0.21 -7.24 -1.46
C LEU A 60 -0.30 -6.17 -0.49
N ALA A 61 0.36 -5.00 -0.42
CA ALA A 61 0.02 -3.95 0.53
C ALA A 61 0.37 -2.56 0.01
N THR A 62 -0.24 -1.55 0.61
CA THR A 62 0.05 -0.13 0.42
C THR A 62 0.03 0.60 1.77
N GLY A 63 0.37 1.90 1.79
CA GLY A 63 0.32 2.71 3.01
C GLY A 63 1.59 2.68 3.86
N MET A 64 2.68 2.15 3.33
CA MET A 64 4.02 2.27 3.88
C MET A 64 4.76 3.47 3.29
N ARG A 65 5.76 3.97 4.02
CA ARG A 65 6.59 5.09 3.56
C ARG A 65 7.87 4.62 2.89
N TRP A 66 8.50 3.58 3.45
CA TRP A 66 9.73 2.99 2.93
C TRP A 66 9.84 1.54 3.41
N THR A 67 9.60 0.61 2.51
CA THR A 67 9.63 -0.83 2.80
C THR A 67 10.99 -1.43 2.51
N GLU A 68 11.50 -2.21 3.46
CA GLU A 68 12.78 -2.88 3.38
C GLU A 68 12.76 -4.25 4.03
N GLY A 69 13.76 -5.08 3.70
CA GLY A 69 14.03 -6.36 4.35
C GLY A 69 12.86 -7.35 4.29
N PRO A 70 12.29 -7.64 3.12
CA PRO A 70 11.24 -8.64 3.05
C PRO A 70 11.80 -10.04 3.32
N VAL A 71 11.10 -10.80 4.17
CA VAL A 71 11.44 -12.19 4.46
C VAL A 71 10.18 -13.05 4.48
N TRP A 72 10.24 -14.17 3.77
CA TRP A 72 9.16 -15.14 3.71
C TRP A 72 9.36 -16.28 4.71
N PHE A 73 8.33 -16.56 5.49
CA PHE A 73 8.27 -17.68 6.43
C PHE A 73 7.36 -18.77 5.86
N GLY A 74 7.95 -19.78 5.23
CA GLY A 74 7.22 -20.83 4.54
C GLY A 74 6.30 -21.65 5.45
N ASP A 75 6.79 -22.07 6.63
CA ASP A 75 6.00 -22.88 7.57
C ASP A 75 4.77 -22.14 8.12
N GLY A 76 4.91 -20.83 8.31
CA GLY A 76 3.81 -19.98 8.80
C GLY A 76 3.02 -19.29 7.68
N ARG A 77 3.43 -19.43 6.43
CA ARG A 77 2.80 -18.83 5.24
C ARG A 77 2.56 -17.33 5.39
N PHE A 78 3.60 -16.61 5.81
CA PHE A 78 3.52 -15.16 5.95
C PHE A 78 4.79 -14.45 5.50
N LEU A 79 4.63 -13.21 5.08
CA LEU A 79 5.70 -12.29 4.71
C LEU A 79 5.87 -11.23 5.81
N LEU A 80 7.11 -10.97 6.20
CA LEU A 80 7.47 -9.83 7.04
C LEU A 80 8.26 -8.81 6.23
N TRP A 81 8.13 -7.53 6.61
CA TRP A 81 8.98 -6.46 6.11
C TRP A 81 8.98 -5.29 7.09
N SER A 82 9.99 -4.44 6.99
CA SER A 82 10.10 -3.21 7.76
C SER A 82 9.49 -2.03 7.00
N ASP A 83 8.77 -1.15 7.71
CA ASP A 83 8.39 0.18 7.24
C ASP A 83 9.15 1.18 8.11
N ILE A 84 10.38 1.49 7.68
CA ILE A 84 11.43 2.10 8.49
C ILE A 84 10.99 3.45 9.10
N PRO A 85 10.51 4.45 8.31
CA PRO A 85 10.20 5.76 8.89
C PRO A 85 9.01 5.76 9.84
N ASN A 86 8.16 4.74 9.76
CA ASN A 86 7.04 4.56 10.66
C ASN A 86 7.38 3.68 11.88
N ASP A 87 8.65 3.27 12.01
CA ASP A 87 9.19 2.45 13.10
C ASP A 87 8.33 1.23 13.42
N ARG A 88 7.98 0.48 12.37
CA ARG A 88 7.13 -0.70 12.49
C ARG A 88 7.57 -1.83 11.57
N MET A 89 7.34 -3.06 12.05
CA MET A 89 7.47 -4.28 11.28
C MET A 89 6.07 -4.75 10.87
N MET A 90 5.90 -5.02 9.60
CA MET A 90 4.63 -5.42 9.00
C MET A 90 4.61 -6.92 8.74
N ARG A 91 3.42 -7.49 8.75
CA ARG A 91 3.15 -8.87 8.38
C ARG A 91 2.00 -8.93 7.37
N TRP A 92 2.18 -9.71 6.31
CA TRP A 92 1.13 -10.16 5.43
C TRP A 92 0.95 -11.67 5.58
N ASP A 93 -0.27 -12.10 5.74
CA ASP A 93 -0.65 -13.50 5.88
C ASP A 93 -1.21 -14.02 4.56
N GLU A 94 -0.62 -15.09 4.02
CA GLU A 94 -0.97 -15.60 2.70
C GLU A 94 -2.36 -16.21 2.67
N GLU A 95 -2.77 -16.86 3.75
CA GLU A 95 -4.04 -17.57 3.81
C GLU A 95 -5.24 -16.63 3.84
N THR A 96 -5.11 -15.54 4.59
CA THR A 96 -6.19 -14.57 4.79
C THR A 96 -6.08 -13.32 3.93
N GLY A 97 -4.87 -13.05 3.37
CA GLY A 97 -4.55 -11.79 2.69
C GLY A 97 -4.43 -10.60 3.65
N ALA A 98 -4.53 -10.80 4.95
CA ALA A 98 -4.52 -9.74 5.94
C ALA A 98 -3.13 -9.11 6.09
N VAL A 99 -3.11 -7.78 6.22
CA VAL A 99 -1.91 -7.00 6.55
C VAL A 99 -2.04 -6.42 7.94
N SER A 100 -1.03 -6.61 8.77
CA SER A 100 -1.04 -6.16 10.17
C SER A 100 0.33 -5.61 10.58
N VAL A 101 0.35 -4.88 11.68
CA VAL A 101 1.59 -4.49 12.35
C VAL A 101 1.97 -5.61 13.30
N LEU A 102 3.09 -6.29 13.01
CA LEU A 102 3.62 -7.34 13.87
C LEU A 102 4.28 -6.74 15.11
N ARG A 103 5.04 -5.66 14.94
CA ARG A 103 5.81 -5.03 16.03
C ARG A 103 5.90 -3.52 15.84
N ARG A 104 5.74 -2.80 16.95
CA ARG A 104 5.96 -1.35 17.04
C ARG A 104 6.27 -0.98 18.50
N PRO A 105 7.36 -0.25 18.82
CA PRO A 105 8.43 0.18 17.90
C PRO A 105 9.24 -1.00 17.37
N ALA A 106 9.81 -0.89 16.17
CA ALA A 106 10.67 -1.89 15.56
C ALA A 106 12.16 -1.53 15.61
N GLY A 107 12.48 -0.34 16.15
CA GLY A 107 13.85 0.15 16.26
C GLY A 107 14.44 0.58 14.93
N TYR A 108 13.59 1.02 13.98
CA TYR A 108 13.99 1.42 12.62
C TYR A 108 14.76 0.31 11.89
N ALA A 109 14.37 -0.94 12.11
CA ALA A 109 15.00 -2.09 11.48
C ALA A 109 15.02 -1.96 9.95
N ASN A 110 16.15 -2.34 9.35
CA ASN A 110 16.39 -2.31 7.91
C ASN A 110 16.93 -3.66 7.45
N GLY A 111 16.22 -4.69 7.57
CA GLY A 111 16.61 -6.06 7.28
C GLY A 111 16.02 -6.97 8.35
N ASN A 112 15.53 -8.11 7.91
CA ASN A 112 14.88 -9.08 8.78
C ASN A 112 15.46 -10.46 8.53
#